data_7ebf32296f22445a179450e775a1dac7
#
_entry.id   7ebf32296f22445a179450e775a1dac7
#
_cell.length_a   1.000
_cell.length_b   1.000
_cell.length_c   1.000
_cell.angle_alpha   90.00
_cell.angle_beta   90.00
_cell.angle_gamma   90.00
#
_symmetry.space_group_name_H-M   'P 1'
#
loop_
_entity.id
_entity.type
_entity.pdbx_description
1 polymer ?
#
loop_
_entity_poly.entity_id
_entity_poly.type
_entity_poly.pdbx_seq_one_letter_code
_entity_poly.pdbx_strand_id
1 'polypeptide(L)'
;MDTEFGSFLRKKTLKNQLNMDNLSKKAGISRKTLYNLLNGDVGEAKFKTLIKIAEALGVHPMELFSVYFQYNGSTYHGGMEGRTISFAEGDDIGFIGDITYPDGEIIAVNTTFEKIWRIQNTGTLHWKERSIICLDNLLKVRQQDGNIVTHGLRPANNRYLLPDMPPHAQIDIAIDFTAPSYPCTVISCWKMVDVAGNYCFPNNSPLSCMVKVISL
;
A
#
# COMPACT_ATOMS: atom_id res chain seq x y z
N MET A 1 10.62 -11.71 23.22
CA MET A 1 10.37 -10.28 22.97
C MET A 1 9.23 -10.17 21.98
N ASP A 2 8.22 -9.36 22.28
CA ASP A 2 7.14 -9.12 21.32
C ASP A 2 7.73 -8.40 20.08
N THR A 3 7.41 -8.89 18.92
CA THR A 3 7.79 -8.25 17.66
C THR A 3 6.96 -6.99 17.45
N GLU A 4 7.43 -6.04 16.65
CA GLU A 4 6.66 -4.85 16.30
C GLU A 4 5.33 -5.22 15.63
N PHE A 5 5.35 -6.22 14.75
CA PHE A 5 4.16 -6.81 14.17
C PHE A 5 3.24 -7.47 15.22
N GLY A 6 3.81 -8.19 16.19
CA GLY A 6 3.07 -8.76 17.31
C GLY A 6 2.38 -7.70 18.16
N SER A 7 3.09 -6.62 18.48
CA SER A 7 2.57 -5.47 19.23
C SER A 7 1.42 -4.78 18.47
N PHE A 8 1.57 -4.60 17.15
CA PHE A 8 0.51 -4.05 16.30
C PHE A 8 -0.74 -4.92 16.33
N LEU A 9 -0.61 -6.25 16.14
CA LEU A 9 -1.74 -7.18 16.18
C LEU A 9 -2.46 -7.15 17.53
N ARG A 10 -1.71 -7.17 18.65
CA ARG A 10 -2.30 -7.10 20.00
C ARG A 10 -3.08 -5.80 20.21
N LYS A 11 -2.51 -4.66 19.81
CA LYS A 11 -3.16 -3.35 19.91
C LYS A 11 -4.46 -3.29 19.12
N LYS A 12 -4.47 -3.79 17.86
CA LYS A 12 -5.67 -3.83 17.02
C LYS A 12 -6.70 -4.81 17.55
N THR A 13 -6.27 -5.97 18.06
CA THR A 13 -7.16 -6.98 18.66
C THR A 13 -7.87 -6.43 19.88
N LEU A 14 -7.15 -5.73 20.77
CA LEU A 14 -7.73 -5.07 21.95
C LEU A 14 -8.72 -3.96 21.54
N LYS A 15 -8.36 -3.12 20.55
CA LYS A 15 -9.25 -2.05 20.06
C LYS A 15 -10.58 -2.62 19.54
N ASN A 16 -10.55 -3.81 18.93
CA ASN A 16 -11.73 -4.48 18.40
C ASN A 16 -12.44 -5.39 19.43
N GLN A 17 -12.07 -5.30 20.71
CA GLN A 17 -12.63 -6.12 21.81
C GLN A 17 -12.53 -7.65 21.53
N LEU A 18 -11.53 -8.06 20.77
CA LEU A 18 -11.22 -9.46 20.47
C LEU A 18 -10.11 -9.96 21.40
N ASN A 19 -10.06 -11.27 21.62
CA ASN A 19 -8.87 -11.96 22.13
C ASN A 19 -8.19 -12.74 20.99
N MET A 20 -6.97 -13.23 21.23
CA MET A 20 -6.18 -13.93 20.21
C MET A 20 -6.86 -15.22 19.73
N ASP A 21 -7.59 -15.90 20.61
CA ASP A 21 -8.34 -17.10 20.25
C ASP A 21 -9.51 -16.79 19.31
N ASN A 22 -10.21 -15.71 19.58
CA ASN A 22 -11.30 -15.25 18.72
C ASN A 22 -10.78 -14.72 17.39
N LEU A 23 -9.63 -14.03 17.40
CA LEU A 23 -8.98 -13.59 16.18
C LEU A 23 -8.58 -14.79 15.29
N SER A 24 -7.94 -15.84 15.86
CA SER A 24 -7.56 -17.02 15.10
C SER A 24 -8.76 -17.72 14.46
N LYS A 25 -9.86 -17.86 15.22
CA LYS A 25 -11.13 -18.43 14.72
C LYS A 25 -11.74 -17.58 13.62
N LYS A 26 -11.85 -16.26 13.83
CA LYS A 26 -12.43 -15.32 12.86
C LYS A 26 -11.62 -15.26 11.56
N ALA A 27 -10.30 -15.31 11.67
CA ALA A 27 -9.39 -15.36 10.51
C ALA A 27 -9.32 -16.75 9.85
N GLY A 28 -9.90 -17.79 10.44
CA GLY A 28 -9.83 -19.17 9.92
C GLY A 28 -8.39 -19.70 9.81
N ILE A 29 -7.55 -19.40 10.82
CA ILE A 29 -6.16 -19.85 10.92
C ILE A 29 -5.94 -20.58 12.25
N SER A 30 -4.92 -21.45 12.31
CA SER A 30 -4.60 -22.13 13.57
C SER A 30 -4.03 -21.15 14.60
N ARG A 31 -4.28 -21.42 15.89
CA ARG A 31 -3.65 -20.67 16.99
C ARG A 31 -2.13 -20.68 16.86
N LYS A 32 -1.55 -21.85 16.55
CA LYS A 32 -0.11 -22.00 16.36
C LYS A 32 0.41 -21.05 15.27
N THR A 33 -0.28 -20.96 14.13
CA THR A 33 0.08 -20.03 13.04
C THR A 33 0.04 -18.59 13.52
N LEU A 34 -1.00 -18.20 14.27
CA LEU A 34 -1.11 -16.83 14.79
C LEU A 34 0.01 -16.50 15.79
N TYR A 35 0.28 -17.40 16.74
CA TYR A 35 1.34 -17.19 17.75
C TYR A 35 2.75 -17.18 17.13
N ASN A 36 3.02 -18.06 16.16
CA ASN A 36 4.28 -18.02 15.43
C ASN A 36 4.49 -16.67 14.71
N LEU A 37 3.43 -16.11 14.11
CA LEU A 37 3.49 -14.79 13.51
C LEU A 37 3.73 -13.68 14.55
N LEU A 38 3.10 -13.76 15.73
CA LEU A 38 3.27 -12.80 16.83
C LEU A 38 4.71 -12.78 17.36
N ASN A 39 5.32 -13.96 17.44
CA ASN A 39 6.66 -14.15 18.01
C ASN A 39 7.77 -13.94 16.97
N GLY A 40 7.44 -13.81 15.68
CA GLY A 40 8.43 -13.74 14.62
C GLY A 40 9.07 -15.07 14.26
N ASP A 41 8.49 -16.21 14.71
CA ASP A 41 9.01 -17.56 14.47
C ASP A 41 8.76 -18.03 13.01
N VAL A 42 8.07 -17.25 12.19
CA VAL A 42 7.78 -17.53 10.78
C VAL A 42 8.50 -16.51 9.92
N GLY A 43 9.55 -16.92 9.23
CA GLY A 43 10.29 -16.06 8.31
C GLY A 43 9.44 -15.56 7.14
N GLU A 44 8.41 -16.32 6.73
CA GLU A 44 7.50 -15.92 5.66
C GLU A 44 6.06 -16.33 5.96
N ALA A 45 5.17 -15.35 6.11
CA ALA A 45 3.74 -15.61 6.15
C ALA A 45 3.18 -15.66 4.72
N LYS A 46 2.31 -16.64 4.44
CA LYS A 46 1.57 -16.63 3.17
C LYS A 46 0.67 -15.38 3.12
N PHE A 47 0.69 -14.67 2.01
CA PHE A 47 -0.17 -13.49 1.77
C PHE A 47 -1.65 -13.74 2.15
N LYS A 48 -2.18 -14.90 1.76
CA LYS A 48 -3.54 -15.30 2.11
C LYS A 48 -3.79 -15.33 3.63
N THR A 49 -2.79 -15.67 4.43
CA THR A 49 -2.89 -15.66 5.89
C THR A 49 -2.97 -14.24 6.43
N LEU A 50 -2.14 -13.33 5.90
CA LEU A 50 -2.15 -11.93 6.29
C LEU A 50 -3.46 -11.23 5.90
N ILE A 51 -4.00 -11.50 4.70
CA ILE A 51 -5.29 -10.99 4.26
C ILE A 51 -6.41 -11.42 5.21
N LYS A 52 -6.48 -12.70 5.56
CA LYS A 52 -7.49 -13.22 6.52
C LYS A 52 -7.40 -12.56 7.90
N ILE A 53 -6.18 -12.26 8.37
CA ILE A 53 -5.98 -11.54 9.64
C ILE A 53 -6.47 -10.10 9.50
N ALA A 54 -6.16 -9.42 8.39
CA ALA A 54 -6.61 -8.05 8.14
C ALA A 54 -8.15 -7.96 8.10
N GLU A 55 -8.81 -8.87 7.37
CA GLU A 55 -10.27 -8.99 7.32
C GLU A 55 -10.87 -9.23 8.71
N ALA A 56 -10.29 -10.16 9.49
CA ALA A 56 -10.75 -10.45 10.83
C ALA A 56 -10.62 -9.26 11.79
N LEU A 57 -9.60 -8.44 11.61
CA LEU A 57 -9.36 -7.22 12.38
C LEU A 57 -10.15 -6.01 11.86
N GLY A 58 -10.75 -6.09 10.66
CA GLY A 58 -11.40 -4.96 10.03
C GLY A 58 -10.41 -3.83 9.68
N VAL A 59 -9.17 -4.18 9.34
CA VAL A 59 -8.14 -3.24 8.89
C VAL A 59 -7.84 -3.48 7.41
N HIS A 60 -7.40 -2.43 6.73
CA HIS A 60 -6.98 -2.58 5.35
C HIS A 60 -5.75 -3.52 5.26
N PRO A 61 -5.71 -4.50 4.33
CA PRO A 61 -4.60 -5.45 4.22
C PRO A 61 -3.23 -4.76 4.13
N MET A 62 -3.15 -3.61 3.46
CA MET A 62 -1.91 -2.84 3.32
C MET A 62 -1.39 -2.27 4.65
N GLU A 63 -2.28 -1.89 5.57
CA GLU A 63 -1.87 -1.47 6.92
C GLU A 63 -1.16 -2.61 7.65
N LEU A 64 -1.69 -3.84 7.50
CA LEU A 64 -1.07 -5.03 8.07
C LEU A 64 0.25 -5.39 7.38
N PHE A 65 0.27 -5.31 6.05
CA PHE A 65 1.46 -5.62 5.26
C PHE A 65 2.61 -4.66 5.52
N SER A 66 2.36 -3.36 5.63
CA SER A 66 3.40 -2.37 5.91
C SER A 66 4.12 -2.69 7.21
N VAL A 67 3.38 -3.01 8.28
CA VAL A 67 3.99 -3.38 9.57
C VAL A 67 4.71 -4.73 9.49
N TYR A 68 4.14 -5.72 8.79
CA TYR A 68 4.75 -7.04 8.64
C TYR A 68 6.08 -6.98 7.89
N PHE A 69 6.15 -6.23 6.79
CA PHE A 69 7.37 -6.12 5.98
C PHE A 69 8.42 -5.21 6.62
N GLN A 70 8.04 -4.17 7.34
CA GLN A 70 8.97 -3.36 8.12
C GLN A 70 9.69 -4.21 9.17
N TYR A 71 8.97 -5.14 9.79
CA TYR A 71 9.52 -5.99 10.84
C TYR A 71 10.46 -7.09 10.32
N ASN A 72 10.14 -7.76 9.22
CA ASN A 72 10.92 -8.91 8.73
C ASN A 72 12.22 -8.53 8.00
N GLY A 73 12.71 -7.30 8.16
CA GLY A 73 13.98 -6.85 7.56
C GLY A 73 13.96 -6.82 6.03
N SER A 74 12.85 -7.25 5.43
CA SER A 74 12.49 -6.87 4.08
C SER A 74 12.05 -5.42 4.16
N THR A 75 12.98 -4.54 4.52
CA THR A 75 12.83 -3.15 4.14
C THR A 75 12.54 -3.23 2.66
N TYR A 76 11.30 -2.94 2.30
CA TYR A 76 10.92 -2.70 0.92
C TYR A 76 11.68 -1.42 0.53
N HIS A 77 13.00 -1.57 0.33
CA HIS A 77 13.90 -0.57 -0.20
C HIS A 77 13.69 -0.45 -1.72
N GLY A 78 12.46 -0.74 -2.16
CA GLY A 78 12.03 -0.35 -3.47
C GLY A 78 12.06 1.16 -3.57
N GLY A 79 13.20 1.72 -3.91
CA GLY A 79 13.36 3.14 -4.20
C GLY A 79 13.57 4.08 -3.00
N MET A 80 13.69 3.57 -1.75
CA MET A 80 13.96 4.44 -0.58
C MET A 80 15.44 4.66 -0.26
N GLU A 81 16.37 3.92 -0.88
CA GLU A 81 17.80 4.14 -0.66
C GLU A 81 18.21 5.53 -1.15
N GLY A 82 18.70 6.35 -0.23
CA GLY A 82 19.27 7.67 -0.51
C GLY A 82 18.30 8.86 -0.51
N ARG A 83 17.01 8.68 -0.17
CA ARG A 83 16.09 9.82 -0.07
C ARG A 83 16.02 10.34 1.35
N THR A 84 16.22 11.63 1.50
CA THR A 84 16.05 12.32 2.78
C THR A 84 14.56 12.52 3.06
N ILE A 85 14.19 12.56 4.33
CA ILE A 85 12.84 12.88 4.79
C ILE A 85 12.74 14.39 4.88
N SER A 86 11.75 14.99 4.21
CA SER A 86 11.38 16.38 4.39
C SER A 86 10.27 16.45 5.43
N PHE A 87 10.61 16.93 6.63
CA PHE A 87 9.61 17.21 7.67
C PHE A 87 9.51 18.72 7.85
N ALA A 88 8.34 19.28 7.58
CA ALA A 88 8.03 20.68 7.87
C ALA A 88 6.85 20.72 8.84
N GLU A 89 7.02 21.43 9.95
CA GLU A 89 5.93 21.63 10.90
C GLU A 89 4.75 22.30 10.22
N GLY A 90 3.56 21.78 10.43
CA GLY A 90 2.35 22.29 9.78
C GLY A 90 2.12 21.77 8.34
N ASP A 91 2.94 20.85 7.86
CA ASP A 91 2.73 20.18 6.58
C ASP A 91 1.95 18.86 6.80
N ASP A 92 0.78 18.74 6.16
CA ASP A 92 -0.06 17.55 6.33
C ASP A 92 -0.93 17.27 5.11
N ILE A 93 -1.29 15.99 4.92
CA ILE A 93 -2.09 15.49 3.80
C ILE A 93 -3.25 14.62 4.30
N GLY A 94 -4.45 14.92 3.82
CA GLY A 94 -5.65 14.11 4.02
C GLY A 94 -6.00 13.32 2.75
N PHE A 95 -6.22 12.01 2.88
CA PHE A 95 -6.85 11.22 1.85
C PHE A 95 -8.36 11.35 1.98
N ILE A 96 -9.03 11.79 0.91
CA ILE A 96 -10.49 11.99 0.89
C ILE A 96 -11.19 10.73 0.37
N GLY A 97 -10.66 10.13 -0.69
CA GLY A 97 -11.22 8.89 -1.22
C GLY A 97 -10.75 8.52 -2.62
N ASP A 98 -11.16 7.33 -3.03
CA ASP A 98 -11.05 6.84 -4.39
C ASP A 98 -12.24 7.37 -5.19
N ILE A 99 -11.97 8.12 -6.26
CA ILE A 99 -13.00 8.62 -7.17
C ILE A 99 -13.34 7.56 -8.21
N THR A 100 -12.31 6.85 -8.68
CA THR A 100 -12.47 5.72 -9.60
C THR A 100 -11.73 4.51 -9.06
N TYR A 101 -12.13 3.32 -9.44
CA TYR A 101 -11.49 2.05 -9.12
C TYR A 101 -11.12 1.90 -7.64
N PRO A 102 -12.09 1.81 -6.70
CA PRO A 102 -11.81 1.49 -5.31
C PRO A 102 -10.97 0.22 -5.19
N ASP A 103 -10.20 0.12 -4.10
CA ASP A 103 -9.34 -1.04 -3.87
C ASP A 103 -10.14 -2.35 -3.92
N GLY A 104 -9.66 -3.32 -4.71
CA GLY A 104 -10.30 -4.62 -4.93
C GLY A 104 -11.21 -4.68 -6.17
N GLU A 105 -11.33 -3.60 -6.94
CA GLU A 105 -12.09 -3.57 -8.20
C GLU A 105 -11.58 -4.64 -9.17
N ILE A 106 -12.52 -5.20 -9.96
CA ILE A 106 -12.23 -6.29 -10.91
C ILE A 106 -12.06 -5.69 -12.30
N ILE A 107 -10.96 -6.00 -12.97
CA ILE A 107 -10.67 -5.56 -14.33
C ILE A 107 -10.19 -6.73 -15.19
N ALA A 108 -10.32 -6.62 -16.52
CA ALA A 108 -9.79 -7.63 -17.43
C ALA A 108 -8.27 -7.48 -17.65
N VAL A 109 -7.61 -8.57 -18.04
CA VAL A 109 -6.20 -8.55 -18.47
C VAL A 109 -5.99 -7.52 -19.59
N ASN A 110 -4.82 -6.87 -19.61
CA ASN A 110 -4.42 -5.86 -20.60
C ASN A 110 -5.33 -4.61 -20.68
N THR A 111 -6.26 -4.44 -19.76
CA THR A 111 -7.13 -3.25 -19.72
C THR A 111 -6.34 -2.02 -19.33
N THR A 112 -6.55 -0.91 -20.01
CA THR A 112 -6.11 0.42 -19.59
C THR A 112 -7.24 1.12 -18.85
N PHE A 113 -6.95 1.74 -17.72
CA PHE A 113 -7.94 2.43 -16.89
C PHE A 113 -7.31 3.61 -16.17
N GLU A 114 -8.13 4.61 -15.81
CA GLU A 114 -7.70 5.79 -15.09
C GLU A 114 -8.10 5.68 -13.62
N LYS A 115 -7.10 5.60 -12.74
CA LYS A 115 -7.28 5.70 -11.28
C LYS A 115 -7.23 7.16 -10.87
N ILE A 116 -8.25 7.58 -10.11
CA ILE A 116 -8.33 8.94 -9.55
C ILE A 116 -8.44 8.85 -8.04
N TRP A 117 -7.49 9.49 -7.33
CA TRP A 117 -7.57 9.73 -5.89
C TRP A 117 -7.87 11.20 -5.64
N ARG A 118 -8.72 11.48 -4.65
CA ARG A 118 -8.89 12.84 -4.12
C ARG A 118 -8.12 12.98 -2.82
N ILE A 119 -7.25 13.99 -2.77
CA ILE A 119 -6.48 14.36 -1.58
C ILE A 119 -6.74 15.81 -1.21
N GLN A 120 -6.40 16.17 0.03
CA GLN A 120 -6.49 17.51 0.56
C GLN A 120 -5.18 17.93 1.23
N ASN A 121 -4.79 19.17 1.07
CA ASN A 121 -3.78 19.78 1.94
C ASN A 121 -4.45 20.10 3.27
N THR A 122 -4.27 19.25 4.29
CA THR A 122 -4.83 19.44 5.64
C THR A 122 -3.92 20.26 6.54
N GLY A 123 -2.71 20.58 6.06
CA GLY A 123 -1.75 21.41 6.78
C GLY A 123 -1.99 22.90 6.66
N THR A 124 -1.08 23.66 7.23
CA THR A 124 -1.05 25.13 7.20
C THR A 124 -0.07 25.70 6.17
N LEU A 125 0.76 24.83 5.58
CA LEU A 125 1.75 25.21 4.57
C LEU A 125 1.17 25.11 3.15
N HIS A 126 1.58 26.04 2.30
CA HIS A 126 1.29 26.00 0.87
C HIS A 126 2.19 24.97 0.19
N TRP A 127 1.63 23.98 -0.48
CA TRP A 127 2.41 23.02 -1.26
C TRP A 127 2.83 23.65 -2.58
N LYS A 128 4.13 23.65 -2.83
CA LYS A 128 4.73 24.17 -4.07
C LYS A 128 5.69 23.14 -4.64
N GLU A 129 5.71 23.06 -5.98
CA GLU A 129 6.65 22.24 -6.75
C GLU A 129 6.72 20.77 -6.28
N ARG A 130 5.59 20.22 -5.81
CA ARG A 130 5.49 18.82 -5.38
C ARG A 130 5.13 17.91 -6.53
N SER A 131 5.59 16.66 -6.43
CA SER A 131 5.23 15.62 -7.38
C SER A 131 4.76 14.38 -6.62
N ILE A 132 3.91 13.59 -7.27
CA ILE A 132 3.63 12.22 -6.83
C ILE A 132 4.46 11.26 -7.69
N ILE A 133 5.08 10.27 -7.06
CA ILE A 133 5.96 9.29 -7.71
C ILE A 133 5.51 7.87 -7.43
N CYS A 134 5.66 7.00 -8.43
CA CYS A 134 5.48 5.57 -8.30
C CYS A 134 6.60 4.96 -7.45
N LEU A 135 6.23 4.09 -6.50
CA LEU A 135 7.17 3.34 -5.66
C LEU A 135 7.40 1.91 -6.16
N ASP A 136 6.65 1.48 -7.17
CA ASP A 136 6.64 0.09 -7.58
C ASP A 136 7.93 -0.30 -8.31
N ASN A 137 8.46 -1.46 -7.93
CA ASN A 137 9.43 -2.19 -8.74
C ASN A 137 8.69 -3.32 -9.46
N LEU A 138 8.50 -3.16 -10.77
CA LEU A 138 7.84 -4.17 -11.57
C LEU A 138 8.65 -5.47 -11.60
N LEU A 139 8.06 -6.55 -11.10
CA LEU A 139 8.69 -7.86 -11.07
C LEU A 139 8.54 -8.57 -12.41
N LYS A 140 9.60 -9.20 -12.89
CA LYS A 140 9.55 -10.12 -14.03
C LYS A 140 9.29 -11.53 -13.51
N VAL A 141 8.18 -12.12 -13.91
CA VAL A 141 7.76 -13.46 -13.49
C VAL A 141 7.84 -14.39 -14.70
N ARG A 142 8.50 -15.54 -14.55
CA ARG A 142 8.50 -16.59 -15.56
C ARG A 142 7.26 -17.46 -15.38
N GLN A 143 6.43 -17.57 -16.39
CA GLN A 143 5.27 -18.47 -16.42
C GLN A 143 5.69 -19.90 -16.66
N GLN A 144 4.77 -20.85 -16.46
CA GLN A 144 5.04 -22.29 -16.67
C GLN A 144 5.39 -22.65 -18.12
N ASP A 145 4.88 -21.88 -19.07
CA ASP A 145 5.17 -21.99 -20.51
C ASP A 145 6.55 -21.40 -20.91
N GLY A 146 7.30 -20.86 -19.93
CA GLY A 146 8.61 -20.24 -20.13
C GLY A 146 8.58 -18.76 -20.49
N ASN A 147 7.41 -18.19 -20.75
CA ASN A 147 7.28 -16.76 -21.05
C ASN A 147 7.58 -15.89 -19.82
N ILE A 148 8.21 -14.74 -20.05
CA ILE A 148 8.47 -13.74 -19.00
C ILE A 148 7.42 -12.65 -19.12
N VAL A 149 6.63 -12.46 -18.05
CA VAL A 149 5.62 -11.41 -17.95
C VAL A 149 5.98 -10.44 -16.83
N THR A 150 5.53 -9.21 -16.97
CA THR A 150 5.70 -8.20 -15.91
C THR A 150 4.54 -8.29 -14.93
N HIS A 151 4.84 -8.48 -13.65
CA HIS A 151 3.85 -8.46 -12.57
C HIS A 151 3.75 -7.05 -11.99
N GLY A 152 2.57 -6.47 -12.04
CA GLY A 152 2.26 -5.15 -11.50
C GLY A 152 1.43 -4.30 -12.47
N LEU A 153 0.87 -3.23 -11.97
CA LEU A 153 0.25 -2.19 -12.77
C LEU A 153 1.33 -1.35 -13.46
N ARG A 154 1.16 -1.07 -14.74
CA ARG A 154 2.08 -0.22 -15.48
C ARG A 154 1.47 1.17 -15.62
N PRO A 155 1.96 2.18 -14.89
CA PRO A 155 1.51 3.55 -15.07
C PRO A 155 2.03 4.14 -16.39
N ALA A 156 1.30 5.09 -16.96
CA ALA A 156 1.74 5.81 -18.14
C ALA A 156 3.04 6.61 -17.87
N ASN A 157 3.15 7.20 -16.68
CA ASN A 157 4.34 7.88 -16.19
C ASN A 157 4.58 7.51 -14.73
N ASN A 158 5.86 7.49 -14.32
CA ASN A 158 6.23 7.19 -12.93
C ASN A 158 6.27 8.43 -12.01
N ARG A 159 6.02 9.62 -12.56
CA ARG A 159 6.02 10.90 -11.84
C ARG A 159 5.01 11.86 -12.46
N TYR A 160 4.24 12.53 -11.60
CA TYR A 160 3.31 13.59 -11.97
C TYR A 160 3.55 14.80 -11.09
N LEU A 161 3.73 15.97 -11.72
CA LEU A 161 3.83 17.25 -11.02
C LEU A 161 2.44 17.65 -10.54
N LEU A 162 2.33 18.08 -9.31
CA LEU A 162 1.10 18.62 -8.75
C LEU A 162 1.06 20.15 -8.91
N PRO A 163 -0.10 20.75 -9.14
CA PRO A 163 -0.23 22.20 -9.06
C PRO A 163 0.04 22.68 -7.65
N ASP A 164 0.36 23.95 -7.51
CA ASP A 164 0.47 24.60 -6.21
C ASP A 164 -0.85 24.53 -5.45
N MET A 165 -0.79 24.11 -4.20
CA MET A 165 -1.98 23.87 -3.37
C MET A 165 -1.93 24.64 -2.06
N PRO A 166 -2.77 25.69 -1.90
CA PRO A 166 -2.89 26.38 -0.62
C PRO A 166 -3.50 25.45 0.45
N PRO A 167 -3.37 25.80 1.74
CA PRO A 167 -4.06 25.11 2.82
C PRO A 167 -5.54 24.88 2.51
N HIS A 168 -6.03 23.69 2.87
CA HIS A 168 -7.41 23.22 2.69
C HIS A 168 -7.85 22.96 1.24
N ALA A 169 -7.03 23.25 0.23
CA ALA A 169 -7.33 22.91 -1.15
C ALA A 169 -7.38 21.40 -1.37
N GLN A 170 -8.25 20.96 -2.27
CA GLN A 170 -8.37 19.56 -2.70
C GLN A 170 -7.94 19.44 -4.17
N ILE A 171 -7.44 18.24 -4.52
CA ILE A 171 -7.08 17.90 -5.90
C ILE A 171 -7.42 16.44 -6.20
N ASP A 172 -7.81 16.20 -7.43
CA ASP A 172 -7.95 14.89 -8.03
C ASP A 172 -6.65 14.53 -8.76
N ILE A 173 -6.01 13.44 -8.33
CA ILE A 173 -4.80 12.91 -8.95
C ILE A 173 -5.22 11.76 -9.85
N ALA A 174 -5.12 11.96 -11.17
CA ALA A 174 -5.47 10.98 -12.18
C ALA A 174 -4.22 10.31 -12.75
N ILE A 175 -4.22 8.98 -12.78
CA ILE A 175 -3.12 8.17 -13.32
C ILE A 175 -3.68 7.04 -14.18
N ASP A 176 -3.22 7.00 -15.42
CA ASP A 176 -3.51 5.90 -16.34
C ASP A 176 -2.63 4.69 -16.03
N PHE A 177 -3.26 3.54 -15.86
CA PHE A 177 -2.62 2.25 -15.67
C PHE A 177 -2.98 1.27 -16.76
N THR A 178 -2.06 0.38 -17.08
CA THR A 178 -2.34 -0.84 -17.85
C THR A 178 -2.19 -2.06 -16.96
N ALA A 179 -3.22 -2.90 -16.93
CA ALA A 179 -3.24 -4.16 -16.19
C ALA A 179 -2.28 -5.20 -16.78
N PRO A 180 -1.75 -6.14 -15.98
CA PRO A 180 -0.99 -7.29 -16.45
C PRO A 180 -1.75 -8.14 -17.49
N SER A 181 -1.00 -8.92 -18.25
CA SER A 181 -1.54 -9.82 -19.29
C SER A 181 -2.08 -11.15 -18.77
N TYR A 182 -2.11 -11.35 -17.46
CA TYR A 182 -2.57 -12.60 -16.84
C TYR A 182 -3.34 -12.33 -15.53
N PRO A 183 -4.24 -13.25 -15.12
CA PRO A 183 -5.02 -13.11 -13.90
C PRO A 183 -4.16 -13.07 -12.65
N CYS A 184 -4.32 -12.03 -11.84
CA CYS A 184 -3.60 -11.84 -10.59
C CYS A 184 -4.24 -10.72 -9.75
N THR A 185 -3.82 -10.58 -8.50
CA THR A 185 -4.09 -9.36 -7.74
C THR A 185 -2.83 -8.54 -7.68
N VAL A 186 -2.91 -7.28 -8.06
CA VAL A 186 -1.77 -6.35 -8.11
C VAL A 186 -2.11 -5.06 -7.41
N ILE A 187 -1.07 -4.42 -6.91
CA ILE A 187 -1.14 -3.13 -6.25
C ILE A 187 -0.08 -2.19 -6.82
N SER A 188 -0.42 -0.92 -6.92
CA SER A 188 0.52 0.17 -7.21
C SER A 188 0.52 1.16 -6.06
N CYS A 189 1.70 1.61 -5.62
CA CYS A 189 1.88 2.50 -4.49
C CYS A 189 2.55 3.80 -4.91
N TRP A 190 2.07 4.93 -4.37
CA TRP A 190 2.50 6.26 -4.76
C TRP A 190 2.75 7.15 -3.54
N LYS A 191 3.81 7.96 -3.61
CA LYS A 191 4.20 8.89 -2.54
C LYS A 191 4.43 10.29 -3.09
N MET A 192 4.10 11.29 -2.28
CA MET A 192 4.43 12.68 -2.58
C MET A 192 5.87 12.99 -2.22
N VAL A 193 6.55 13.73 -3.11
CA VAL A 193 7.91 14.22 -2.91
C VAL A 193 7.99 15.72 -3.20
N ASP A 194 8.96 16.38 -2.55
CA ASP A 194 9.33 17.77 -2.81
C ASP A 194 10.18 17.90 -4.10
N VAL A 195 10.62 19.11 -4.40
CA VAL A 195 11.48 19.42 -5.55
C VAL A 195 12.84 18.71 -5.48
N ALA A 196 13.37 18.47 -4.29
CA ALA A 196 14.63 17.76 -4.07
C ALA A 196 14.45 16.22 -4.14
N GLY A 197 13.21 15.75 -4.22
CA GLY A 197 12.88 14.31 -4.26
C GLY A 197 12.73 13.66 -2.88
N ASN A 198 12.69 14.44 -1.81
CA ASN A 198 12.47 13.93 -0.46
C ASN A 198 10.98 13.63 -0.24
N TYR A 199 10.68 12.61 0.58
CA TYR A 199 9.29 12.30 0.94
C TYR A 199 8.70 13.38 1.84
N CYS A 200 7.57 13.97 1.43
CA CYS A 200 6.88 15.03 2.16
C CYS A 200 6.18 14.50 3.42
N PHE A 201 5.59 13.33 3.34
CA PHE A 201 4.78 12.72 4.43
C PHE A 201 5.27 11.30 4.72
N PRO A 202 6.44 11.14 5.38
CA PRO A 202 7.08 9.83 5.53
C PRO A 202 6.23 8.85 6.34
N ASN A 203 5.49 9.33 7.34
CA ASN A 203 4.70 8.51 8.26
C ASN A 203 3.30 8.15 7.71
N ASN A 204 2.86 8.78 6.63
CA ASN A 204 1.56 8.49 6.03
C ASN A 204 1.67 7.29 5.10
N SER A 205 0.62 6.48 5.03
CA SER A 205 0.53 5.41 4.03
C SER A 205 0.61 5.98 2.61
N PRO A 206 1.22 5.28 1.66
CA PRO A 206 1.18 5.69 0.26
C PRO A 206 -0.25 5.65 -0.26
N LEU A 207 -0.55 6.45 -1.29
CA LEU A 207 -1.74 6.24 -2.10
C LEU A 207 -1.62 4.90 -2.80
N SER A 208 -2.68 4.11 -2.83
CA SER A 208 -2.67 2.77 -3.40
C SER A 208 -3.77 2.60 -4.45
N CYS A 209 -3.47 1.76 -5.44
CA CYS A 209 -4.46 1.23 -6.37
C CYS A 209 -4.31 -0.29 -6.39
N MET A 210 -5.25 -0.99 -5.78
CA MET A 210 -5.28 -2.45 -5.78
C MET A 210 -6.42 -2.94 -6.66
N VAL A 211 -6.12 -3.81 -7.63
CA VAL A 211 -7.13 -4.40 -8.52
C VAL A 211 -6.96 -5.91 -8.61
N LYS A 212 -8.07 -6.59 -8.88
CA LYS A 212 -8.11 -8.01 -9.21
C LYS A 212 -8.25 -8.16 -10.72
N VAL A 213 -7.20 -8.62 -11.36
CA VAL A 213 -7.17 -8.86 -12.81
C VAL A 213 -7.73 -10.24 -13.10
N ILE A 214 -8.68 -10.33 -14.03
CA ILE A 214 -9.28 -11.59 -14.47
C ILE A 214 -9.13 -11.77 -15.99
N SER A 215 -9.12 -13.02 -16.43
CA SER A 215 -9.31 -13.38 -17.84
C SER A 215 -10.83 -13.48 -18.11
N LEU A 216 -11.29 -12.81 -19.12
CA LEU A 216 -12.67 -12.95 -19.64
C LEU A 216 -12.76 -14.11 -20.59
#